data_319ae907539a7aadbf49ff262d500fa8
#
_entry.id   319ae907539a7aadbf49ff262d500fa8
#
_cell.length_a   1.000
_cell.length_b   1.000
_cell.length_c   1.000
_cell.angle_alpha   90.00
_cell.angle_beta   90.00
_cell.angle_gamma   90.00
#
_symmetry.space_group_name_H-M   'P 1'
#
loop_
_entity.id
_entity.type
_entity.pdbx_description
1 polymer ?
#
loop_
_entity_poly.entity_id
_entity_poly.type
_entity_poly.pdbx_seq_one_letter_code
_entity_poly.pdbx_strand_id
1 'polypeptide(L)'
;YDILMAQVSEEIAENSASRANNGFLPTVTASGGYNWTRFGGEFETRAETRSLDPNNSYNYNAAAAVNYTLFDGQGRKFRYLQAQGNHQLSELQLQITIQNTVIELSSIYYEVARLEENVVAFQKAVGISKERLKRAEYAYEFGQSKQLDVLNAQVDLNADSIAFVTGIQQLENLKRNLNFIMGQPIDQALQVDNTIEPNQLFVETEVLAAAGQNNLQLSLAKSSMELSEYAIGVSKSTWLPTIGASAGYNYRGTEDPNGAFVLG
;
A
#
# COMPACT_ATOMS: atom_id res chain seq x y z
N TYR A 1 -8.97 -2.03 -1.75
CA TYR A 1 -7.61 -2.04 -2.32
C TYR A 1 -6.55 -2.06 -1.21
N ASP A 2 -6.68 -1.25 -0.15
CA ASP A 2 -5.68 -1.12 0.92
C ASP A 2 -5.43 -2.44 1.67
N ILE A 3 -6.48 -3.21 1.93
CA ILE A 3 -6.37 -4.55 2.53
C ILE A 3 -5.59 -5.50 1.61
N LEU A 4 -5.86 -5.48 0.29
CA LEU A 4 -5.13 -6.31 -0.66
C LEU A 4 -3.65 -5.92 -0.75
N MET A 5 -3.33 -4.63 -0.74
CA MET A 5 -1.94 -4.16 -0.69
C MET A 5 -1.24 -4.60 0.60
N ALA A 6 -1.93 -4.53 1.73
CA ALA A 6 -1.39 -4.98 3.01
C ALA A 6 -1.18 -6.51 3.04
N GLN A 7 -2.07 -7.31 2.43
CA GLN A 7 -1.92 -8.76 2.27
C GLN A 7 -0.71 -9.12 1.41
N VAL A 8 -0.55 -8.48 0.24
CA VAL A 8 0.62 -8.72 -0.62
C VAL A 8 1.92 -8.30 0.09
N SER A 9 1.90 -7.23 0.88
CA SER A 9 3.06 -6.80 1.66
C SER A 9 3.43 -7.81 2.75
N GLU A 10 2.45 -8.41 3.38
CA GLU A 10 2.64 -9.49 4.36
C GLU A 10 3.23 -10.74 3.67
N GLU A 11 2.71 -11.16 2.51
CA GLU A 11 3.24 -12.28 1.73
C GLU A 11 4.70 -12.05 1.27
N ILE A 12 5.05 -10.82 0.87
CA ILE A 12 6.44 -10.44 0.57
C ILE A 12 7.33 -10.59 1.81
N ALA A 13 6.85 -10.17 2.97
CA ALA A 13 7.60 -10.28 4.22
C ALA A 13 7.76 -11.75 4.65
N GLU A 14 6.73 -12.60 4.49
CA GLU A 14 6.78 -14.03 4.72
C GLU A 14 7.84 -14.70 3.85
N ASN A 15 7.82 -14.44 2.54
CA ASN A 15 8.81 -14.96 1.61
C ASN A 15 10.24 -14.51 1.98
N SER A 16 10.40 -13.28 2.44
CA SER A 16 11.68 -12.72 2.89
C SER A 16 12.18 -13.38 4.18
N ALA A 17 11.29 -13.90 5.02
CA ALA A 17 11.61 -14.61 6.26
C ALA A 17 12.09 -16.05 6.03
N SER A 18 12.25 -16.49 4.78
CA SER A 18 12.77 -17.82 4.49
C SER A 18 14.25 -17.97 4.85
N ARG A 19 14.69 -19.18 5.25
CA ARG A 19 16.10 -19.47 5.52
C ARG A 19 16.99 -19.29 4.29
N ALA A 20 16.46 -19.57 3.11
CA ALA A 20 17.18 -19.42 1.85
C ALA A 20 17.58 -17.96 1.62
N ASN A 21 16.65 -17.03 1.80
CA ASN A 21 16.88 -15.60 1.60
C ASN A 21 17.80 -14.99 2.67
N ASN A 22 17.95 -15.65 3.81
CA ASN A 22 18.79 -15.18 4.92
C ASN A 22 20.18 -15.84 5.01
N GLY A 23 20.65 -16.44 3.90
CA GLY A 23 22.03 -16.91 3.76
C GLY A 23 22.35 -18.22 4.49
N PHE A 24 21.34 -19.03 4.80
CA PHE A 24 21.54 -20.38 5.37
C PHE A 24 21.82 -21.45 4.31
N LEU A 25 21.56 -21.15 3.03
CA LEU A 25 21.87 -22.03 1.92
C LEU A 25 23.06 -21.53 1.11
N PRO A 26 23.78 -22.42 0.43
CA PRO A 26 24.82 -22.00 -0.53
C PRO A 26 24.18 -21.23 -1.69
N THR A 27 24.88 -20.20 -2.14
CA THR A 27 24.50 -19.47 -3.35
C THR A 27 25.20 -20.08 -4.55
N VAL A 28 24.45 -20.52 -5.53
CA VAL A 28 24.95 -21.05 -6.81
C VAL A 28 24.74 -19.97 -7.86
N THR A 29 25.80 -19.58 -8.53
CA THR A 29 25.77 -18.62 -9.63
C THR A 29 26.30 -19.25 -10.89
N ALA A 30 25.62 -18.99 -12.02
CA ALA A 30 26.09 -19.34 -13.35
C ALA A 30 26.10 -18.06 -14.19
N SER A 31 27.16 -17.83 -14.91
CA SER A 31 27.29 -16.69 -15.81
C SER A 31 27.92 -17.10 -17.12
N GLY A 32 27.52 -16.44 -18.20
CA GLY A 32 28.10 -16.62 -19.53
C GLY A 32 28.21 -15.27 -20.22
N GLY A 33 29.27 -15.08 -20.96
CA GLY A 33 29.51 -13.87 -21.73
C GLY A 33 30.08 -14.20 -23.10
N TYR A 34 29.63 -13.45 -24.09
CA TYR A 34 30.16 -13.45 -25.44
C TYR A 34 30.50 -12.00 -25.80
N ASN A 35 31.74 -11.76 -26.19
CA ASN A 35 32.18 -10.45 -26.61
C ASN A 35 32.84 -10.55 -27.99
N TRP A 36 32.31 -9.81 -28.92
CA TRP A 36 32.89 -9.63 -30.22
C TRP A 36 33.52 -8.25 -30.32
N THR A 37 34.81 -8.23 -30.68
CA THR A 37 35.55 -7.00 -30.82
C THR A 37 36.13 -6.96 -32.25
N ARG A 38 35.92 -5.88 -32.96
CA ARG A 38 36.59 -5.60 -34.19
C ARG A 38 37.59 -4.48 -33.95
N PHE A 39 38.84 -4.78 -34.21
CA PHE A 39 39.93 -3.83 -34.07
C PHE A 39 40.59 -3.61 -35.42
N GLY A 40 40.70 -2.37 -35.86
CA GLY A 40 41.34 -1.98 -37.07
C GLY A 40 41.40 -0.46 -37.15
N GLY A 41 42.39 0.08 -37.86
CA GLY A 41 42.55 1.53 -38.00
C GLY A 41 43.89 1.94 -38.57
N GLU A 42 44.02 3.22 -38.86
CA GLU A 42 45.26 3.82 -39.27
C GLU A 42 45.92 4.54 -38.09
N PHE A 43 47.18 4.26 -37.88
CA PHE A 43 48.00 4.92 -36.84
C PHE A 43 49.01 5.80 -37.52
N GLU A 44 48.89 7.11 -37.36
CA GLU A 44 49.92 8.07 -37.82
C GLU A 44 50.97 8.23 -36.71
N THR A 45 52.17 7.82 -37.03
CA THR A 45 53.37 8.19 -36.26
C THR A 45 54.14 9.27 -37.03
N ARG A 46 54.94 10.11 -36.35
CA ARG A 46 55.71 11.19 -36.99
C ARG A 46 56.59 10.74 -38.19
N ALA A 47 56.76 9.44 -38.37
CA ALA A 47 57.64 8.86 -39.40
C ALA A 47 56.88 8.03 -40.46
N GLU A 48 55.73 7.41 -40.15
CA GLU A 48 55.01 6.52 -41.06
C GLU A 48 53.53 6.41 -40.66
N THR A 49 52.65 6.31 -41.66
CA THR A 49 51.27 5.86 -41.47
C THR A 49 51.21 4.35 -41.61
N ARG A 50 50.87 3.66 -40.56
CA ARG A 50 50.72 2.19 -40.52
C ARG A 50 49.23 1.82 -40.45
N SER A 51 48.74 1.18 -41.48
CA SER A 51 47.39 0.59 -41.52
C SER A 51 47.41 -0.78 -40.87
N LEU A 52 46.51 -0.98 -39.91
CA LEU A 52 46.24 -2.30 -39.36
C LEU A 52 44.95 -2.84 -39.99
N ASP A 53 45.08 -3.99 -40.68
CA ASP A 53 43.93 -4.68 -41.22
C ASP A 53 42.92 -4.99 -40.13
N PRO A 54 41.61 -4.83 -40.42
CA PRO A 54 40.58 -5.12 -39.45
C PRO A 54 40.63 -6.57 -39.00
N ASN A 55 40.85 -6.78 -37.69
CA ASN A 55 40.82 -8.09 -37.07
C ASN A 55 39.59 -8.24 -36.17
N ASN A 56 38.89 -9.36 -36.25
CA ASN A 56 37.76 -9.73 -35.39
C ASN A 56 38.27 -10.68 -34.33
N SER A 57 38.01 -10.37 -33.07
CA SER A 57 38.28 -11.23 -31.93
C SER A 57 36.96 -11.63 -31.25
N TYR A 58 36.78 -12.90 -31.03
CA TYR A 58 35.65 -13.47 -30.36
C TYR A 58 36.09 -14.06 -29.03
N ASN A 59 35.56 -13.49 -27.94
CA ASN A 59 35.85 -13.98 -26.60
C ASN A 59 34.55 -14.52 -26.00
N TYR A 60 34.59 -15.74 -25.51
CA TYR A 60 33.49 -16.35 -24.81
C TYR A 60 33.95 -16.92 -23.47
N ASN A 61 33.10 -16.74 -22.47
CA ASN A 61 33.36 -17.27 -21.15
C ASN A 61 32.08 -17.86 -20.54
N ALA A 62 32.26 -18.93 -19.80
CA ALA A 62 31.21 -19.53 -18.97
C ALA A 62 31.79 -19.79 -17.58
N ALA A 63 31.07 -19.43 -16.54
CA ALA A 63 31.50 -19.67 -15.17
C ALA A 63 30.34 -20.19 -14.34
N ALA A 64 30.66 -21.13 -13.46
CA ALA A 64 29.76 -21.61 -12.40
C ALA A 64 30.50 -21.50 -11.06
N ALA A 65 29.84 -20.94 -10.06
CA ALA A 65 30.44 -20.81 -8.72
C ALA A 65 29.40 -21.14 -7.65
N VAL A 66 29.87 -21.76 -6.58
CA VAL A 66 29.14 -22.03 -5.35
C VAL A 66 29.83 -21.31 -4.22
N ASN A 67 29.09 -20.49 -3.49
CA ASN A 67 29.58 -19.77 -2.33
C ASN A 67 28.75 -20.13 -1.10
N TYR A 68 29.43 -20.42 0.01
CA TYR A 68 28.76 -20.73 1.27
C TYR A 68 29.48 -20.09 2.44
N THR A 69 28.73 -19.36 3.26
CA THR A 69 29.26 -18.78 4.50
C THR A 69 29.22 -19.81 5.60
N LEU A 70 30.37 -20.23 6.11
CA LEU A 70 30.51 -21.19 7.19
C LEU A 70 30.24 -20.53 8.56
N PHE A 71 30.80 -19.33 8.78
CA PHE A 71 30.66 -18.55 10.00
C PHE A 71 30.61 -17.06 9.67
N ASP A 72 29.73 -16.32 10.35
CA ASP A 72 29.57 -14.85 10.19
C ASP A 72 29.26 -14.15 11.53
N GLY A 73 29.80 -14.67 12.62
CA GLY A 73 29.54 -14.09 13.94
C GLY A 73 28.09 -14.17 14.39
N GLN A 74 27.30 -15.14 13.91
CA GLN A 74 25.87 -15.28 14.10
C GLN A 74 25.01 -14.23 13.37
N GLY A 75 25.59 -13.43 12.48
CA GLY A 75 24.87 -12.41 11.73
C GLY A 75 23.66 -12.96 10.97
N ARG A 76 23.80 -14.14 10.32
CA ARG A 76 22.67 -14.83 9.65
C ARG A 76 21.51 -15.15 10.57
N LYS A 77 21.82 -15.57 11.81
CA LYS A 77 20.77 -15.87 12.79
C LYS A 77 19.96 -14.63 13.13
N PHE A 78 20.64 -13.52 13.43
CA PHE A 78 19.96 -12.28 13.78
C PHE A 78 19.23 -11.66 12.58
N ARG A 79 19.79 -11.72 11.36
CA ARG A 79 19.07 -11.32 10.13
C ARG A 79 17.82 -12.15 9.89
N TYR A 80 17.88 -13.44 10.12
CA TYR A 80 16.72 -14.32 10.02
C TYR A 80 15.65 -13.99 11.06
N LEU A 81 16.04 -13.74 12.32
CA LEU A 81 15.12 -13.28 13.37
C LEU A 81 14.51 -11.91 13.03
N GLN A 82 15.30 -10.99 12.46
CA GLN A 82 14.75 -9.74 11.93
C GLN A 82 13.74 -9.96 10.80
N ALA A 83 14.02 -10.85 9.87
CA ALA A 83 13.11 -11.16 8.78
C ALA A 83 11.80 -11.76 9.30
N GLN A 84 11.87 -12.66 10.29
CA GLN A 84 10.69 -13.19 10.97
C GLN A 84 9.92 -12.10 11.74
N GLY A 85 10.62 -11.23 12.46
CA GLY A 85 9.98 -10.12 13.16
C GLY A 85 9.35 -9.10 12.20
N ASN A 86 9.95 -8.86 11.03
CA ASN A 86 9.36 -8.03 9.98
C ASN A 86 8.09 -8.66 9.40
N HIS A 87 8.04 -9.98 9.22
CA HIS A 87 6.83 -10.67 8.83
C HIS A 87 5.72 -10.49 9.87
N GLN A 88 6.04 -10.68 11.15
CA GLN A 88 5.08 -10.44 12.25
C GLN A 88 4.60 -8.98 12.31
N LEU A 89 5.48 -8.00 12.04
CA LEU A 89 5.06 -6.59 11.91
C LEU A 89 4.10 -6.36 10.74
N SER A 90 4.37 -7.00 9.59
CA SER A 90 3.49 -6.89 8.42
C SER A 90 2.13 -7.53 8.68
N GLU A 91 2.07 -8.64 9.42
CA GLU A 91 0.82 -9.27 9.86
C GLU A 91 0.02 -8.33 10.78
N LEU A 92 0.67 -7.73 11.79
CA LEU A 92 0.02 -6.74 12.66
C LEU A 92 -0.47 -5.52 11.89
N GLN A 93 0.32 -5.04 10.91
CA GLN A 93 -0.06 -3.92 10.06
C GLN A 93 -1.27 -4.24 9.17
N LEU A 94 -1.36 -5.46 8.65
CA LEU A 94 -2.54 -5.95 7.93
C LEU A 94 -3.78 -5.93 8.83
N GLN A 95 -3.67 -6.43 10.06
CA GLN A 95 -4.77 -6.42 11.04
C GLN A 95 -5.22 -5.00 11.38
N ILE A 96 -4.28 -4.05 11.56
CA ILE A 96 -4.57 -2.64 11.79
C ILE A 96 -5.30 -2.03 10.58
N THR A 97 -4.85 -2.35 9.36
CA THR A 97 -5.50 -1.87 8.14
C THR A 97 -6.93 -2.38 8.03
N ILE A 98 -7.17 -3.65 8.31
CA ILE A 98 -8.53 -4.23 8.36
C ILE A 98 -9.38 -3.51 9.41
N GLN A 99 -8.88 -3.34 10.62
CA GLN A 99 -9.60 -2.67 11.71
C GLN A 99 -9.97 -1.23 11.33
N ASN A 100 -9.04 -0.47 10.79
CA ASN A 100 -9.26 0.91 10.36
C ASN A 100 -10.31 0.99 9.22
N THR A 101 -10.22 0.09 8.24
CA THR A 101 -11.21 0.01 7.15
C THR A 101 -12.61 -0.31 7.67
N VAL A 102 -12.73 -1.21 8.64
CA VAL A 102 -14.03 -1.53 9.26
C VAL A 102 -14.59 -0.33 10.05
N ILE A 103 -13.73 0.39 10.78
CA ILE A 103 -14.15 1.61 11.51
C ILE A 103 -14.60 2.69 10.53
N GLU A 104 -13.86 2.92 9.46
CA GLU A 104 -14.20 3.89 8.42
C GLU A 104 -15.52 3.52 7.72
N LEU A 105 -15.65 2.26 7.32
CA LEU A 105 -16.87 1.72 6.72
C LEU A 105 -18.10 1.93 7.63
N SER A 106 -17.94 1.60 8.91
CA SER A 106 -19.01 1.77 9.90
C SER A 106 -19.38 3.23 10.09
N SER A 107 -18.39 4.13 10.15
CA SER A 107 -18.62 5.56 10.28
C SER A 107 -19.41 6.12 9.10
N ILE A 108 -19.02 5.79 7.88
CA ILE A 108 -19.71 6.23 6.67
C ILE A 108 -21.11 5.60 6.58
N TYR A 109 -21.26 4.33 6.96
CA TYR A 109 -22.55 3.67 7.00
C TYR A 109 -23.57 4.40 7.89
N TYR A 110 -23.19 4.72 9.11
CA TYR A 110 -24.05 5.47 10.03
C TYR A 110 -24.30 6.92 9.57
N GLU A 111 -23.34 7.53 8.88
CA GLU A 111 -23.55 8.85 8.29
C GLU A 111 -24.53 8.82 7.12
N VAL A 112 -24.51 7.77 6.28
CA VAL A 112 -25.53 7.53 5.24
C VAL A 112 -26.90 7.37 5.89
N ALA A 113 -27.04 6.52 6.92
CA ALA A 113 -28.29 6.31 7.63
C ALA A 113 -28.86 7.63 8.20
N ARG A 114 -28.00 8.41 8.88
CA ARG A 114 -28.38 9.72 9.42
C ARG A 114 -28.83 10.70 8.33
N LEU A 115 -28.13 10.72 7.20
CA LEU A 115 -28.44 11.65 6.12
C LEU A 115 -29.68 11.25 5.35
N GLU A 116 -30.00 9.95 5.22
CA GLU A 116 -31.28 9.49 4.67
C GLU A 116 -32.47 10.02 5.48
N GLU A 117 -32.43 9.95 6.80
CA GLU A 117 -33.47 10.52 7.67
C GLU A 117 -33.56 12.06 7.53
N ASN A 118 -32.41 12.74 7.44
CA ASN A 118 -32.40 14.18 7.23
C ASN A 118 -33.01 14.60 5.89
N VAL A 119 -32.74 13.86 4.80
CA VAL A 119 -33.36 14.12 3.47
C VAL A 119 -34.87 13.99 3.54
N VAL A 120 -35.41 12.99 4.26
CA VAL A 120 -36.83 12.85 4.49
C VAL A 120 -37.39 14.06 5.27
N ALA A 121 -36.66 14.54 6.29
CA ALA A 121 -37.06 15.73 7.05
C ALA A 121 -37.06 17.00 6.18
N PHE A 122 -36.00 17.20 5.35
CA PHE A 122 -35.93 18.32 4.40
C PHE A 122 -37.06 18.28 3.37
N GLN A 123 -37.42 17.11 2.86
CA GLN A 123 -38.57 16.96 1.95
C GLN A 123 -39.88 17.40 2.59
N LYS A 124 -40.11 17.03 3.86
CA LYS A 124 -41.28 17.47 4.63
C LYS A 124 -41.23 19.00 4.85
N ALA A 125 -40.08 19.58 5.14
CA ALA A 125 -39.94 21.04 5.30
C ALA A 125 -40.31 21.79 4.03
N VAL A 126 -39.83 21.33 2.86
CA VAL A 126 -40.23 21.90 1.55
C VAL A 126 -41.75 21.84 1.36
N GLY A 127 -42.38 20.71 1.73
CA GLY A 127 -43.86 20.57 1.66
C GLY A 127 -44.57 21.61 2.52
N ILE A 128 -44.12 21.81 3.76
CA ILE A 128 -44.68 22.80 4.71
C ILE A 128 -44.49 24.24 4.18
N SER A 129 -43.32 24.58 3.71
CA SER A 129 -43.03 25.93 3.18
C SER A 129 -43.82 26.23 1.91
N LYS A 130 -44.02 25.23 1.05
CA LYS A 130 -44.89 25.34 -0.14
C LYS A 130 -46.33 25.65 0.24
N GLU A 131 -46.89 24.96 1.23
CA GLU A 131 -48.24 25.25 1.74
C GLU A 131 -48.33 26.61 2.46
N ARG A 132 -47.25 27.05 3.11
CA ARG A 132 -47.17 28.38 3.72
C ARG A 132 -47.17 29.48 2.68
N LEU A 133 -46.37 29.33 1.61
CA LEU A 133 -46.40 30.28 0.48
C LEU A 133 -47.77 30.39 -0.13
N LYS A 134 -48.42 29.26 -0.45
CA LYS A 134 -49.78 29.26 -1.01
C LYS A 134 -50.80 29.98 -0.14
N ARG A 135 -50.72 29.83 1.18
CA ARG A 135 -51.57 30.56 2.13
C ARG A 135 -51.27 32.09 2.15
N ALA A 136 -50.01 32.45 2.07
CA ALA A 136 -49.61 33.88 2.03
C ALA A 136 -50.07 34.54 0.73
N GLU A 137 -50.00 33.84 -0.42
CA GLU A 137 -50.51 34.32 -1.72
C GLU A 137 -52.01 34.56 -1.65
N TYR A 138 -52.83 33.62 -1.13
CA TYR A 138 -54.27 33.78 -0.98
C TYR A 138 -54.60 34.96 -0.02
N ALA A 139 -53.94 35.05 1.14
CA ALA A 139 -54.15 36.15 2.09
C ALA A 139 -53.88 37.52 1.47
N TYR A 140 -52.83 37.59 0.64
CA TYR A 140 -52.50 38.83 -0.11
C TYR A 140 -53.56 39.15 -1.17
N GLU A 141 -54.02 38.15 -1.97
CA GLU A 141 -55.05 38.30 -2.99
C GLU A 141 -56.37 38.84 -2.42
N PHE A 142 -56.75 38.39 -1.21
CA PHE A 142 -57.91 38.86 -0.49
C PHE A 142 -57.68 40.10 0.36
N GLY A 143 -56.51 40.77 0.25
CA GLY A 143 -56.19 42.01 0.97
C GLY A 143 -55.96 41.83 2.47
N GLN A 144 -55.75 40.58 2.95
CA GLN A 144 -55.56 40.29 4.38
C GLN A 144 -54.09 40.26 4.82
N SER A 145 -53.13 40.32 3.87
CA SER A 145 -51.69 40.40 4.17
C SER A 145 -50.95 41.33 3.21
N LYS A 146 -49.66 41.57 3.49
CA LYS A 146 -48.82 42.43 2.66
C LYS A 146 -47.99 41.59 1.67
N GLN A 147 -47.63 42.19 0.54
CA GLN A 147 -46.74 41.57 -0.44
C GLN A 147 -45.40 41.08 0.20
N LEU A 148 -44.94 41.76 1.23
CA LEU A 148 -43.72 41.37 2.00
C LEU A 148 -43.89 39.97 2.61
N ASP A 149 -45.08 39.60 3.08
CA ASP A 149 -45.33 38.28 3.66
C ASP A 149 -45.23 37.16 2.61
N VAL A 150 -45.68 37.43 1.38
CA VAL A 150 -45.52 36.51 0.24
C VAL A 150 -44.02 36.34 -0.11
N LEU A 151 -43.29 37.46 -0.19
CA LEU A 151 -41.86 37.44 -0.50
C LEU A 151 -41.06 36.68 0.58
N ASN A 152 -41.38 36.88 1.85
CA ASN A 152 -40.75 36.14 2.95
C ASN A 152 -41.03 34.63 2.84
N ALA A 153 -42.29 34.22 2.58
CA ALA A 153 -42.64 32.84 2.41
C ALA A 153 -41.96 32.19 1.16
N GLN A 154 -41.71 32.99 0.10
CA GLN A 154 -40.97 32.55 -1.08
C GLN A 154 -39.51 32.33 -0.75
N VAL A 155 -38.85 33.18 0.05
CA VAL A 155 -37.49 33.06 0.51
C VAL A 155 -37.32 31.81 1.37
N ASP A 156 -38.27 31.56 2.30
CA ASP A 156 -38.30 30.34 3.13
C ASP A 156 -38.35 29.07 2.27
N LEU A 157 -39.27 29.02 1.28
CA LEU A 157 -39.39 27.90 0.36
C LEU A 157 -38.11 27.66 -0.45
N ASN A 158 -37.47 28.73 -0.91
CA ASN A 158 -36.20 28.62 -1.66
C ASN A 158 -35.11 28.06 -0.76
N ALA A 159 -35.01 28.53 0.49
CA ALA A 159 -34.03 28.03 1.46
C ALA A 159 -34.19 26.54 1.76
N ASP A 160 -35.44 26.11 2.05
CA ASP A 160 -35.76 24.71 2.29
C ASP A 160 -35.52 23.82 1.05
N SER A 161 -35.84 24.34 -0.14
CA SER A 161 -35.60 23.64 -1.41
C SER A 161 -34.09 23.44 -1.67
N ILE A 162 -33.27 24.45 -1.38
CA ILE A 162 -31.82 24.37 -1.49
C ILE A 162 -31.26 23.33 -0.51
N ALA A 163 -31.74 23.35 0.75
CA ALA A 163 -31.33 22.37 1.77
C ALA A 163 -31.66 20.92 1.33
N PHE A 164 -32.85 20.72 0.76
CA PHE A 164 -33.27 19.42 0.27
C PHE A 164 -32.40 18.91 -0.89
N VAL A 165 -32.16 19.75 -1.91
CA VAL A 165 -31.33 19.37 -3.07
C VAL A 165 -29.89 19.09 -2.65
N THR A 166 -29.33 19.93 -1.77
CA THR A 166 -27.98 19.74 -1.22
C THR A 166 -27.89 18.45 -0.41
N GLY A 167 -28.91 18.15 0.40
CA GLY A 167 -28.98 16.91 1.17
C GLY A 167 -28.99 15.67 0.28
N ILE A 168 -29.76 15.66 -0.82
CA ILE A 168 -29.75 14.58 -1.80
C ILE A 168 -28.35 14.38 -2.40
N GLN A 169 -27.70 15.47 -2.83
CA GLN A 169 -26.37 15.37 -3.43
C GLN A 169 -25.33 14.83 -2.45
N GLN A 170 -25.38 15.26 -1.19
CA GLN A 170 -24.51 14.75 -0.14
C GLN A 170 -24.75 13.26 0.11
N LEU A 171 -26.01 12.83 0.17
CA LEU A 171 -26.37 11.43 0.33
C LEU A 171 -25.84 10.55 -0.81
N GLU A 172 -26.01 10.97 -2.05
CA GLU A 172 -25.50 10.25 -3.21
C GLU A 172 -23.98 10.14 -3.19
N ASN A 173 -23.28 11.21 -2.80
CA ASN A 173 -21.81 11.19 -2.68
C ASN A 173 -21.33 10.23 -1.56
N LEU A 174 -22.02 10.19 -0.42
CA LEU A 174 -21.70 9.25 0.66
C LEU A 174 -21.98 7.80 0.26
N LYS A 175 -23.08 7.53 -0.45
CA LYS A 175 -23.37 6.18 -0.98
C LYS A 175 -22.30 5.72 -1.97
N ARG A 176 -21.84 6.59 -2.86
CA ARG A 176 -20.73 6.30 -3.76
C ARG A 176 -19.43 6.02 -3.03
N ASN A 177 -19.13 6.80 -1.99
CA ASN A 177 -17.94 6.57 -1.14
C ASN A 177 -18.02 5.23 -0.41
N LEU A 178 -19.19 4.87 0.11
CA LEU A 178 -19.43 3.58 0.75
C LEU A 178 -19.19 2.41 -0.23
N ASN A 179 -19.74 2.49 -1.44
CA ASN A 179 -19.53 1.52 -2.50
C ASN A 179 -18.04 1.41 -2.87
N PHE A 180 -17.34 2.54 -2.96
CA PHE A 180 -15.91 2.58 -3.25
C PHE A 180 -15.08 1.82 -2.20
N ILE A 181 -15.33 2.06 -0.91
CA ILE A 181 -14.63 1.37 0.20
C ILE A 181 -14.93 -0.13 0.19
N MET A 182 -16.18 -0.51 -0.11
CA MET A 182 -16.57 -1.92 -0.25
C MET A 182 -16.01 -2.59 -1.51
N GLY A 183 -15.40 -1.83 -2.43
CA GLY A 183 -14.89 -2.36 -3.71
C GLY A 183 -16.01 -2.71 -4.70
N GLN A 184 -17.20 -2.13 -4.53
CA GLN A 184 -18.34 -2.33 -5.42
C GLN A 184 -18.42 -1.25 -6.52
N PRO A 185 -19.19 -1.47 -7.59
CA PRO A 185 -19.46 -0.43 -8.58
C PRO A 185 -20.01 0.83 -7.91
N ILE A 186 -19.47 1.99 -8.25
CA ILE A 186 -19.75 3.28 -7.57
C ILE A 186 -21.24 3.64 -7.58
N ASP A 187 -21.94 3.31 -8.65
CA ASP A 187 -23.39 3.63 -8.85
C ASP A 187 -24.31 2.47 -8.45
N GLN A 188 -23.80 1.46 -7.73
CA GLN A 188 -24.65 0.36 -7.25
C GLN A 188 -25.67 0.88 -6.23
N ALA A 189 -26.93 0.47 -6.40
CA ALA A 189 -27.98 0.83 -5.46
C ALA A 189 -27.68 0.24 -4.08
N LEU A 190 -27.69 1.09 -3.06
CA LEU A 190 -27.43 0.74 -1.68
C LEU A 190 -28.66 1.03 -0.83
N GLN A 191 -29.08 0.05 -0.05
CA GLN A 191 -30.08 0.23 1.02
C GLN A 191 -29.38 0.07 2.37
N VAL A 192 -29.59 1.04 3.24
CA VAL A 192 -29.01 1.08 4.58
C VAL A 192 -30.14 0.87 5.59
N ASP A 193 -29.88 0.07 6.61
CA ASP A 193 -30.81 -0.06 7.74
C ASP A 193 -30.59 1.13 8.68
N ASN A 194 -31.64 1.92 8.89
CA ASN A 194 -31.60 3.12 9.72
C ASN A 194 -31.84 2.81 11.21
N THR A 195 -31.98 1.52 11.59
CA THR A 195 -32.19 1.12 12.96
C THR A 195 -30.86 1.15 13.72
N ILE A 196 -30.69 2.15 14.58
CA ILE A 196 -29.51 2.26 15.45
C ILE A 196 -29.89 1.73 16.83
N GLU A 197 -29.30 0.60 17.20
CA GLU A 197 -29.44 0.10 18.58
C GLU A 197 -28.42 0.82 19.48
N PRO A 198 -28.84 1.33 20.65
CA PRO A 198 -27.93 1.95 21.61
C PRO A 198 -26.92 0.91 22.10
N ASN A 199 -25.64 1.23 22.01
CA ASN A 199 -24.54 0.35 22.39
C ASN A 199 -24.50 0.15 23.91
N GLN A 200 -24.01 -1.01 24.36
CA GLN A 200 -23.82 -1.30 25.79
C GLN A 200 -22.77 -0.34 26.39
N LEU A 201 -23.01 0.08 27.62
CA LEU A 201 -22.03 0.84 28.38
C LEU A 201 -20.89 -0.11 28.79
N PHE A 202 -19.69 0.21 28.39
CA PHE A 202 -18.50 -0.54 28.78
C PHE A 202 -18.01 -0.11 30.16
N VAL A 203 -17.52 -1.07 30.95
CA VAL A 203 -16.86 -0.79 32.22
C VAL A 203 -15.39 -0.44 31.95
N GLU A 204 -14.93 0.69 32.45
CA GLU A 204 -13.57 1.20 32.20
C GLU A 204 -12.46 0.19 32.52
N THR A 205 -12.58 -0.53 33.65
CA THR A 205 -11.58 -1.53 34.05
C THR A 205 -11.50 -2.71 33.12
N GLU A 206 -12.60 -3.14 32.52
CA GLU A 206 -12.65 -4.22 31.53
C GLU A 206 -12.03 -3.78 30.20
N VAL A 207 -12.33 -2.54 29.77
CA VAL A 207 -11.75 -1.96 28.54
C VAL A 207 -10.24 -1.80 28.69
N LEU A 208 -9.75 -1.32 29.83
CA LEU A 208 -8.32 -1.20 30.10
C LEU A 208 -7.60 -2.55 30.10
N ALA A 209 -8.19 -3.56 30.71
CA ALA A 209 -7.62 -4.91 30.70
C ALA A 209 -7.57 -5.51 29.28
N ALA A 210 -8.66 -5.37 28.52
CA ALA A 210 -8.75 -5.82 27.15
C ALA A 210 -7.77 -5.06 26.23
N ALA A 211 -7.62 -3.74 26.39
CA ALA A 211 -6.67 -2.93 25.63
C ALA A 211 -5.23 -3.39 25.88
N GLY A 212 -4.85 -3.72 27.10
CA GLY A 212 -3.51 -4.20 27.42
C GLY A 212 -3.12 -5.49 26.69
N GLN A 213 -4.10 -6.33 26.36
CA GLN A 213 -3.90 -7.61 25.69
C GLN A 213 -4.10 -7.56 24.18
N ASN A 214 -5.09 -6.79 23.71
CA ASN A 214 -5.58 -6.84 22.33
C ASN A 214 -5.27 -5.58 21.51
N ASN A 215 -4.58 -4.59 22.08
CA ASN A 215 -4.25 -3.39 21.33
C ASN A 215 -3.14 -3.66 20.31
N LEU A 216 -3.51 -3.62 19.02
CA LEU A 216 -2.60 -3.89 17.92
C LEU A 216 -1.44 -2.88 17.85
N GLN A 217 -1.67 -1.61 18.20
CA GLN A 217 -0.62 -0.58 18.20
C GLN A 217 0.42 -0.86 19.31
N LEU A 218 -0.03 -1.32 20.46
CA LEU A 218 0.87 -1.74 21.56
C LEU A 218 1.68 -2.98 21.15
N SER A 219 1.07 -3.93 20.46
CA SER A 219 1.74 -5.12 19.94
C SER A 219 2.77 -4.74 18.88
N LEU A 220 2.42 -3.83 17.97
CA LEU A 220 3.33 -3.28 16.96
C LEU A 220 4.56 -2.62 17.61
N ALA A 221 4.36 -1.80 18.64
CA ALA A 221 5.46 -1.16 19.36
C ALA A 221 6.39 -2.17 20.05
N LYS A 222 5.84 -3.22 20.67
CA LYS A 222 6.62 -4.31 21.28
C LYS A 222 7.44 -5.07 20.22
N SER A 223 6.83 -5.46 19.10
CA SER A 223 7.53 -6.14 18.01
C SER A 223 8.63 -5.25 17.39
N SER A 224 8.39 -3.94 17.28
CA SER A 224 9.42 -2.98 16.83
C SER A 224 10.61 -2.88 17.80
N MET A 225 10.36 -2.99 19.10
CA MET A 225 11.42 -3.05 20.12
C MET A 225 12.26 -4.33 19.95
N GLU A 226 11.64 -5.49 19.81
CA GLU A 226 12.35 -6.76 19.56
C GLU A 226 13.18 -6.72 18.28
N LEU A 227 12.67 -6.13 17.20
CA LEU A 227 13.44 -5.93 15.96
C LEU A 227 14.68 -5.07 16.19
N SER A 228 14.59 -4.05 17.04
CA SER A 228 15.73 -3.22 17.40
C SER A 228 16.78 -4.02 18.18
N GLU A 229 16.38 -4.95 19.04
CA GLU A 229 17.28 -5.86 19.72
C GLU A 229 18.00 -6.81 18.73
N TYR A 230 17.28 -7.36 17.74
CA TYR A 230 17.90 -8.16 16.68
C TYR A 230 18.88 -7.33 15.83
N ALA A 231 18.56 -6.07 15.55
CA ALA A 231 19.47 -5.15 14.84
C ALA A 231 20.77 -4.93 15.61
N ILE A 232 20.73 -4.82 16.93
CA ILE A 232 21.93 -4.77 17.77
C ILE A 232 22.71 -6.08 17.63
N GLY A 233 22.05 -7.22 17.59
CA GLY A 233 22.67 -8.52 17.35
C GLY A 233 23.42 -8.59 16.01
N VAL A 234 22.80 -8.12 14.93
CA VAL A 234 23.43 -8.00 13.60
C VAL A 234 24.63 -7.08 13.65
N SER A 235 24.52 -5.91 14.29
CA SER A 235 25.62 -4.97 14.42
C SER A 235 26.82 -5.58 15.19
N LYS A 236 26.55 -6.30 16.27
CA LYS A 236 27.61 -6.99 17.03
C LYS A 236 28.30 -8.08 16.21
N SER A 237 27.60 -8.76 15.30
CA SER A 237 28.20 -9.81 14.47
C SER A 237 29.28 -9.28 13.53
N THR A 238 29.23 -8.00 13.12
CA THR A 238 30.23 -7.38 12.23
C THR A 238 31.60 -7.23 12.86
N TRP A 239 31.71 -7.34 14.20
CA TRP A 239 32.98 -7.30 14.91
C TRP A 239 33.70 -8.67 14.93
N LEU A 240 32.99 -9.73 14.50
CA LEU A 240 33.50 -11.08 14.44
C LEU A 240 33.98 -11.42 13.01
N PRO A 241 34.96 -12.33 12.86
CA PRO A 241 35.41 -12.72 11.54
C PRO A 241 34.32 -13.45 10.77
N THR A 242 34.33 -13.28 9.43
CA THR A 242 33.52 -14.07 8.52
C THR A 242 34.37 -15.15 7.87
N ILE A 243 33.94 -16.40 7.89
CA ILE A 243 34.59 -17.55 7.26
C ILE A 243 33.67 -18.07 6.15
N GLY A 244 34.14 -18.05 4.92
CA GLY A 244 33.44 -18.57 3.76
C GLY A 244 34.17 -19.68 3.06
N ALA A 245 33.45 -20.53 2.35
CA ALA A 245 34.01 -21.48 1.40
C ALA A 245 33.41 -21.18 0.02
N SER A 246 34.27 -21.21 -1.00
CA SER A 246 33.85 -21.04 -2.39
C SER A 246 34.53 -22.08 -3.27
N ALA A 247 33.76 -22.56 -4.28
CA ALA A 247 34.29 -23.39 -5.35
C ALA A 247 33.70 -22.90 -6.66
N GLY A 248 34.53 -22.84 -7.69
CA GLY A 248 34.08 -22.36 -8.99
C GLY A 248 34.84 -23.02 -10.14
N TYR A 249 34.17 -23.09 -11.26
CA TYR A 249 34.76 -23.50 -12.53
C TYR A 249 34.52 -22.38 -13.54
N ASN A 250 35.57 -22.00 -14.24
CA ASN A 250 35.56 -20.97 -15.28
C ASN A 250 36.15 -21.53 -16.56
N TYR A 251 35.39 -21.40 -17.63
CA TYR A 251 35.83 -21.73 -18.98
C TYR A 251 35.93 -20.45 -19.81
N ARG A 252 37.06 -20.25 -20.47
CA ARG A 252 37.30 -19.12 -21.37
C ARG A 252 37.85 -19.61 -22.68
N GLY A 253 37.30 -19.15 -23.79
CA GLY A 253 37.82 -19.36 -25.13
C GLY A 253 37.98 -18.04 -25.87
N THR A 254 39.03 -17.92 -26.63
CA THR A 254 39.25 -16.80 -27.55
C THR A 254 39.49 -17.39 -28.93
N GLU A 255 38.73 -16.91 -29.90
CA GLU A 255 38.90 -17.23 -31.30
C GLU A 255 39.39 -15.98 -32.05
N ASP A 256 40.56 -16.09 -32.60
CA ASP A 256 41.14 -15.07 -33.49
C ASP A 256 41.16 -15.67 -34.91
N PRO A 257 40.55 -15.04 -35.95
CA PRO A 257 40.51 -15.56 -37.32
C PRO A 257 41.89 -15.75 -37.94
N ASN A 258 42.92 -15.12 -37.33
CA ASN A 258 44.32 -15.26 -37.78
C ASN A 258 45.09 -16.40 -37.03
N GLY A 259 44.38 -17.22 -36.28
CA GLY A 259 44.78 -18.58 -35.97
C GLY A 259 45.59 -18.84 -34.72
N ALA A 260 45.02 -18.61 -33.52
CA ALA A 260 45.43 -19.45 -32.38
C ALA A 260 44.21 -19.63 -31.42
N PHE A 261 43.75 -20.86 -31.25
CA PHE A 261 42.92 -21.24 -30.12
C PHE A 261 43.81 -21.24 -28.86
N VAL A 262 43.60 -20.33 -27.94
CA VAL A 262 44.19 -20.40 -26.61
C VAL A 262 43.10 -20.84 -25.64
N LEU A 263 43.14 -22.09 -25.21
CA LEU A 263 42.36 -22.62 -24.09
C LEU A 263 43.16 -22.35 -22.80
N GLY A 264 42.57 -21.61 -21.88
CA GLY A 264 43.13 -21.34 -20.58
C GLY A 264 42.14 -21.71 -19.46
#